data_69665c4cf07a85975bb09d24d28d29fe
#
_entry.id   69665c4cf07a85975bb09d24d28d29fe
#
_cell.length_a   1.000
_cell.length_b   1.000
_cell.length_c   1.000
_cell.angle_alpha   90.00
_cell.angle_beta   90.00
_cell.angle_gamma   90.00
#
_symmetry.space_group_name_H-M   'P 1'
#
loop_
_entity.id
_entity.type
_entity.pdbx_description
1 polymer ?
#
loop_
_entity_poly.entity_id
_entity_poly.type
_entity_poly.pdbx_seq_one_letter_code
_entity_poly.pdbx_strand_id
1 'polypeptide(L)'
;MTNIISFQKPGITRITAAFFAAFALCDIGSIHPADIFSVLIFAGMLLLFSPTLTQRLTNIGAASSVLPRHFYPICRLLAVLYTLFYAAAKHAELSGSFDSRIFRLAFLAAAVIGLYFIFFRFCELSMLFLASRQQQRFAQNTFQQPDGACPVPPAISAAHALSRKQKLLCYFGLLFCWLFWFLYQFPGVLTPDSISQFSQATGLIPLSNHHPILHTLLFSLFYHIGFFLTGSINTGIACYVLFQMCTMAAIETYTLSLLARSGASRLWLILSFCFWGLVPFHAIFAVTVWKDILFSGFMLLYLCFLYELLCNPDNRPGIWAGLSLSGFFVCTLRSNGLYIFLFTLPFVLFAFRRTWKKMFAVQVGILLLSLVITGPVYTACHVERASFTESLSIPLQQIACVISNGRQLSPEQEMLIDDVVDTSLIPEYYNPVISDPIKALVSYNHADAILRNPSKYFTLWIQLGISYPGDYLQAFIDQTKGYWFPAPAALRTNEGISPNEIGLSWPHLLRGQFPVKISEILLKLPDMLPVYGILWSIGAYFWAVLYFAAYQFLYGQRRFLVLFVPFIGTVLTLLLATPVASDLRYAYPLILAAPFFIALPYCHLQTSRLQK
;
A
#
# COMPACT_ATOMS: atom_id res chain seq x y z
N MET A 1 -5.84 -45.02 -15.21
CA MET A 1 -4.65 -45.56 -14.56
C MET A 1 -4.41 -44.79 -13.27
N THR A 2 -4.79 -45.43 -12.18
CA THR A 2 -4.73 -44.92 -10.81
C THR A 2 -3.29 -44.90 -10.34
N ASN A 3 -2.64 -43.73 -10.36
CA ASN A 3 -1.38 -43.53 -9.66
C ASN A 3 -1.66 -43.52 -8.15
N ILE A 4 -1.51 -44.69 -7.52
CA ILE A 4 -1.49 -44.85 -6.08
C ILE A 4 -0.41 -43.93 -5.53
N ILE A 5 -0.79 -43.00 -4.69
CA ILE A 5 0.11 -42.13 -3.96
C ILE A 5 0.96 -43.02 -3.05
N SER A 6 2.22 -43.29 -3.41
CA SER A 6 3.15 -43.98 -2.53
C SER A 6 3.42 -43.08 -1.32
N PHE A 7 2.82 -43.38 -0.19
CA PHE A 7 3.10 -42.74 1.08
C PHE A 7 4.51 -43.15 1.56
N GLN A 8 5.54 -42.38 1.14
CA GLN A 8 6.82 -42.50 1.82
C GLN A 8 6.65 -42.05 3.28
N LYS A 9 7.14 -42.88 4.21
CA LYS A 9 7.14 -42.53 5.65
C LYS A 9 7.78 -41.15 5.83
N PRO A 10 7.11 -40.21 6.52
CA PRO A 10 7.66 -38.90 6.72
C PRO A 10 8.91 -38.96 7.62
N GLY A 11 10.02 -38.39 7.16
CA GLY A 11 11.22 -38.22 8.00
C GLY A 11 10.97 -37.30 9.20
N ILE A 12 11.77 -37.44 10.24
CA ILE A 12 11.65 -36.66 11.50
C ILE A 12 11.57 -35.15 11.22
N THR A 13 12.41 -34.61 10.35
CA THR A 13 12.41 -33.18 9.98
C THR A 13 11.06 -32.70 9.44
N ARG A 14 10.38 -33.55 8.64
CA ARG A 14 9.07 -33.22 8.09
C ARG A 14 7.98 -33.25 9.17
N ILE A 15 8.03 -34.20 10.08
CA ILE A 15 7.11 -34.28 11.21
C ILE A 15 7.27 -33.07 12.11
N THR A 16 8.51 -32.72 12.45
CA THR A 16 8.82 -31.55 13.27
C THR A 16 8.34 -30.25 12.64
N ALA A 17 8.61 -30.03 11.35
CA ALA A 17 8.14 -28.86 10.63
C ALA A 17 6.60 -28.80 10.59
N ALA A 18 5.92 -29.92 10.34
CA ALA A 18 4.46 -30.00 10.34
C ALA A 18 3.86 -29.74 11.72
N PHE A 19 4.52 -30.22 12.78
CA PHE A 19 4.08 -29.98 14.16
C PHE A 19 4.11 -28.50 14.53
N PHE A 20 5.24 -27.82 14.33
CA PHE A 20 5.33 -26.38 14.62
C PHE A 20 4.42 -25.55 13.72
N ALA A 21 4.27 -25.94 12.45
CA ALA A 21 3.35 -25.28 11.54
C ALA A 21 1.88 -25.44 11.98
N ALA A 22 1.47 -26.64 12.38
CA ALA A 22 0.13 -26.88 12.92
C ALA A 22 -0.10 -26.09 14.21
N PHE A 23 0.88 -26.08 15.11
CA PHE A 23 0.83 -25.29 16.34
C PHE A 23 0.58 -23.79 16.03
N ALA A 24 1.35 -23.21 15.11
CA ALA A 24 1.21 -21.80 14.75
C ALA A 24 -0.17 -21.50 14.10
N LEU A 25 -0.70 -22.39 13.28
CA LEU A 25 -2.03 -22.21 12.68
C LEU A 25 -3.16 -22.36 13.70
N CYS A 26 -3.03 -23.28 14.66
CA CYS A 26 -4.00 -23.42 15.75
C CYS A 26 -4.03 -22.16 16.63
N ASP A 27 -2.85 -21.58 16.94
CA ASP A 27 -2.75 -20.34 17.68
C ASP A 27 -3.43 -19.16 16.94
N ILE A 28 -3.11 -18.97 15.65
CA ILE A 28 -3.72 -17.91 14.83
C ILE A 28 -5.24 -18.09 14.70
N GLY A 29 -5.68 -19.35 14.53
CA GLY A 29 -7.09 -19.69 14.36
C GLY A 29 -7.86 -19.82 15.68
N SER A 30 -7.22 -19.62 16.84
CA SER A 30 -7.80 -19.84 18.16
C SER A 30 -8.42 -21.23 18.31
N ILE A 31 -7.79 -22.26 17.70
CA ILE A 31 -8.25 -23.65 17.70
C ILE A 31 -7.60 -24.37 18.89
N HIS A 32 -8.44 -24.94 19.77
CA HIS A 32 -7.94 -25.66 20.93
C HIS A 32 -7.14 -26.91 20.50
N PRO A 33 -5.96 -27.19 21.13
CA PRO A 33 -5.12 -28.35 20.75
C PRO A 33 -5.80 -29.72 20.83
N ALA A 34 -6.81 -29.86 21.69
CA ALA A 34 -7.62 -31.08 21.81
C ALA A 34 -8.77 -31.18 20.78
N ASP A 35 -8.94 -30.17 19.92
CA ASP A 35 -9.96 -30.19 18.87
C ASP A 35 -9.52 -31.09 17.71
N ILE A 36 -10.49 -31.80 17.11
CA ILE A 36 -10.25 -32.62 15.91
C ILE A 36 -9.62 -31.83 14.77
N PHE A 37 -9.94 -30.52 14.67
CA PHE A 37 -9.37 -29.62 13.66
C PHE A 37 -7.85 -29.48 13.79
N SER A 38 -7.28 -29.58 14.99
CA SER A 38 -5.82 -29.56 15.18
C SER A 38 -5.13 -30.75 14.52
N VAL A 39 -5.76 -31.93 14.58
CA VAL A 39 -5.27 -33.16 13.91
C VAL A 39 -5.38 -33.04 12.39
N LEU A 40 -6.49 -32.48 11.89
CA LEU A 40 -6.66 -32.25 10.44
C LEU A 40 -5.64 -31.22 9.91
N ILE A 41 -5.37 -30.14 10.66
CA ILE A 41 -4.35 -29.16 10.32
C ILE A 41 -2.97 -29.81 10.29
N PHE A 42 -2.62 -30.61 11.30
CA PHE A 42 -1.35 -31.34 11.33
C PHE A 42 -1.20 -32.28 10.13
N ALA A 43 -2.24 -33.08 9.80
CA ALA A 43 -2.26 -33.95 8.63
C ALA A 43 -2.12 -33.14 7.32
N GLY A 44 -2.80 -32.01 7.22
CA GLY A 44 -2.67 -31.06 6.10
C GLY A 44 -1.24 -30.52 5.96
N MET A 45 -0.59 -30.15 7.07
CA MET A 45 0.80 -29.71 7.08
C MET A 45 1.78 -30.82 6.68
N LEU A 46 1.55 -32.07 7.12
CA LEU A 46 2.32 -33.22 6.65
C LEU A 46 2.24 -33.39 5.13
N LEU A 47 1.08 -33.17 4.53
CA LEU A 47 0.90 -33.21 3.08
C LEU A 47 1.59 -32.04 2.40
N LEU A 48 1.44 -30.84 2.94
CA LEU A 48 2.05 -29.61 2.41
C LEU A 48 3.58 -29.71 2.38
N PHE A 49 4.20 -30.29 3.40
CA PHE A 49 5.65 -30.48 3.48
C PHE A 49 6.14 -31.73 2.71
N SER A 50 5.30 -32.38 1.92
CA SER A 50 5.70 -33.51 1.09
C SER A 50 6.64 -33.08 -0.04
N PRO A 51 7.79 -33.76 -0.25
CA PRO A 51 8.68 -33.52 -1.38
C PRO A 51 8.00 -33.78 -2.74
N THR A 52 7.00 -34.62 -2.79
CA THR A 52 6.27 -34.95 -4.01
C THR A 52 5.56 -33.76 -4.63
N LEU A 53 5.12 -32.76 -3.83
CA LEU A 53 4.54 -31.52 -4.34
C LEU A 53 5.58 -30.69 -5.09
N THR A 54 6.77 -30.52 -4.54
CA THR A 54 7.86 -29.82 -5.21
C THR A 54 8.25 -30.52 -6.51
N GLN A 55 8.44 -31.83 -6.46
CA GLN A 55 8.78 -32.64 -7.65
C GLN A 55 7.70 -32.56 -8.74
N ARG A 56 6.42 -32.58 -8.39
CA ARG A 56 5.33 -32.43 -9.36
C ARG A 56 5.40 -31.04 -10.03
N LEU A 57 5.59 -29.97 -9.26
CA LEU A 57 5.66 -28.62 -9.81
C LEU A 57 6.89 -28.39 -10.70
N THR A 58 8.04 -28.98 -10.34
CA THR A 58 9.26 -28.92 -11.17
C THR A 58 9.13 -29.77 -12.45
N ASN A 59 8.42 -30.91 -12.40
CA ASN A 59 8.22 -31.79 -13.56
C ASN A 59 7.16 -31.29 -14.54
N ILE A 60 6.22 -30.46 -14.11
CA ILE A 60 5.18 -29.86 -14.97
C ILE A 60 5.81 -28.84 -15.95
N GLY A 61 6.92 -28.20 -15.60
CA GLY A 61 7.73 -27.42 -16.53
C GLY A 61 8.62 -28.35 -17.35
N ALA A 62 8.16 -28.76 -18.52
CA ALA A 62 8.74 -29.80 -19.39
C ALA A 62 10.12 -29.49 -20.01
N ALA A 63 11.00 -28.81 -19.33
CA ALA A 63 12.44 -28.74 -19.59
C ALA A 63 13.12 -28.52 -18.25
N SER A 64 14.18 -29.23 -17.96
CA SER A 64 15.05 -29.13 -16.79
C SER A 64 15.45 -27.66 -16.49
N SER A 65 14.51 -26.87 -15.99
CA SER A 65 14.79 -25.50 -15.59
C SER A 65 15.59 -25.57 -14.30
N VAL A 66 16.90 -25.37 -14.43
CA VAL A 66 17.79 -25.16 -13.30
C VAL A 66 17.21 -24.01 -12.48
N LEU A 67 16.84 -24.32 -11.23
CA LEU A 67 16.35 -23.30 -10.28
C LEU A 67 17.32 -22.12 -10.24
N PRO A 68 16.85 -20.88 -10.19
CA PRO A 68 17.72 -19.72 -10.05
C PRO A 68 18.64 -19.88 -8.83
N ARG A 69 19.93 -19.53 -8.97
CA ARG A 69 20.95 -19.68 -7.91
C ARG A 69 20.49 -19.15 -6.54
N HIS A 70 19.70 -18.08 -6.52
CA HIS A 70 19.25 -17.40 -5.31
C HIS A 70 17.81 -17.79 -4.86
N PHE A 71 17.21 -18.83 -5.45
CA PHE A 71 15.83 -19.21 -5.17
C PHE A 71 15.59 -19.52 -3.68
N TYR A 72 16.27 -20.52 -3.14
CA TYR A 72 16.11 -20.87 -1.72
C TYR A 72 16.58 -19.79 -0.75
N PRO A 73 17.72 -19.10 -0.96
CA PRO A 73 18.09 -17.94 -0.14
C PRO A 73 17.01 -16.87 -0.06
N ILE A 74 16.34 -16.55 -1.16
CA ILE A 74 15.28 -15.55 -1.18
C ILE A 74 14.02 -16.05 -0.47
N CYS A 75 13.59 -17.29 -0.69
CA CYS A 75 12.46 -17.86 0.05
C CYS A 75 12.72 -17.85 1.57
N ARG A 76 13.95 -18.17 2.01
CA ARG A 76 14.37 -18.11 3.41
C ARG A 76 14.35 -16.68 3.94
N LEU A 77 14.88 -15.73 3.18
CA LEU A 77 14.89 -14.31 3.57
C LEU A 77 13.47 -13.79 3.79
N LEU A 78 12.56 -14.04 2.86
CA LEU A 78 11.15 -13.63 2.99
C LEU A 78 10.50 -14.29 4.23
N ALA A 79 10.76 -15.59 4.46
CA ALA A 79 10.22 -16.29 5.62
C ALA A 79 10.77 -15.74 6.94
N VAL A 80 12.08 -15.45 7.03
CA VAL A 80 12.69 -14.84 8.21
C VAL A 80 12.12 -13.45 8.46
N LEU A 81 12.03 -12.60 7.43
CA LEU A 81 11.46 -11.27 7.57
C LEU A 81 10.01 -11.32 8.04
N TYR A 82 9.19 -12.22 7.46
CA TYR A 82 7.80 -12.37 7.86
C TYR A 82 7.66 -12.78 9.34
N THR A 83 8.46 -13.74 9.78
CA THR A 83 8.41 -14.22 11.17
C THR A 83 8.94 -13.20 12.17
N LEU A 84 9.95 -12.41 11.80
CA LEU A 84 10.41 -11.29 12.64
C LEU A 84 9.31 -10.23 12.79
N PHE A 85 8.64 -9.88 11.71
CA PHE A 85 7.53 -8.91 11.74
C PHE A 85 6.35 -9.47 12.54
N TYR A 86 6.03 -10.76 12.39
CA TYR A 86 5.02 -11.41 13.22
C TYR A 86 5.40 -11.35 14.72
N ALA A 87 6.63 -11.72 15.05
CA ALA A 87 7.10 -11.69 16.44
C ALA A 87 7.00 -10.27 17.04
N ALA A 88 7.39 -9.24 16.28
CA ALA A 88 7.27 -7.85 16.70
C ALA A 88 5.80 -7.43 16.91
N ALA A 89 4.92 -7.75 15.96
CA ALA A 89 3.50 -7.37 16.02
C ALA A 89 2.75 -8.06 17.16
N LYS A 90 3.09 -9.32 17.46
CA LYS A 90 2.40 -10.17 18.47
C LYS A 90 3.03 -10.14 19.84
N HIS A 91 4.22 -9.56 19.99
CA HIS A 91 4.91 -9.53 21.28
C HIS A 91 4.06 -8.94 22.41
N ALA A 92 3.38 -7.83 22.16
CA ALA A 92 2.54 -7.18 23.16
C ALA A 92 1.30 -8.01 23.53
N GLU A 93 0.65 -8.65 22.57
CA GLU A 93 -0.52 -9.51 22.80
C GLU A 93 -0.13 -10.76 23.61
N LEU A 94 1.00 -11.39 23.27
CA LEU A 94 1.51 -12.57 23.97
C LEU A 94 2.06 -12.23 25.36
N SER A 95 2.49 -10.99 25.59
CA SER A 95 3.03 -10.59 26.90
C SER A 95 1.99 -10.61 28.01
N GLY A 96 0.69 -10.47 27.70
CA GLY A 96 -0.42 -10.57 28.67
C GLY A 96 -0.97 -11.98 28.90
N SER A 97 -0.59 -12.96 28.05
CA SER A 97 -1.25 -14.29 28.05
C SER A 97 -0.69 -15.30 29.06
N PHE A 98 0.51 -15.06 29.60
CA PHE A 98 1.18 -15.97 30.54
C PHE A 98 1.89 -15.21 31.67
N ASP A 99 1.78 -15.69 32.88
CA ASP A 99 2.48 -15.10 34.04
C ASP A 99 4.01 -15.30 33.94
N SER A 100 4.45 -16.44 33.43
CA SER A 100 5.87 -16.75 33.29
C SER A 100 6.46 -16.22 32.01
N ARG A 101 7.51 -15.40 32.10
CA ARG A 101 8.28 -14.89 30.96
C ARG A 101 8.88 -16.00 30.09
N ILE A 102 9.30 -17.11 30.71
CA ILE A 102 9.89 -18.25 30.00
C ILE A 102 8.85 -18.92 29.11
N PHE A 103 7.64 -19.16 29.63
CA PHE A 103 6.56 -19.75 28.82
C PHE A 103 6.14 -18.83 27.68
N ARG A 104 6.05 -17.53 27.90
CA ARG A 104 5.76 -16.55 26.83
C ARG A 104 6.78 -16.62 25.69
N LEU A 105 8.07 -16.62 26.03
CA LEU A 105 9.15 -16.71 25.05
C LEU A 105 9.16 -18.07 24.33
N ALA A 106 8.94 -19.16 25.02
CA ALA A 106 8.86 -20.50 24.42
C ALA A 106 7.69 -20.62 23.46
N PHE A 107 6.52 -20.10 23.83
CA PHE A 107 5.33 -20.07 23.01
C PHE A 107 5.54 -19.23 21.74
N LEU A 108 6.07 -18.00 21.89
CA LEU A 108 6.40 -17.14 20.76
C LEU A 108 7.42 -17.80 19.82
N ALA A 109 8.46 -18.44 20.37
CA ALA A 109 9.46 -19.14 19.59
C ALA A 109 8.84 -20.31 18.80
N ALA A 110 7.96 -21.09 19.41
CA ALA A 110 7.26 -22.18 18.72
C ALA A 110 6.37 -21.67 17.57
N ALA A 111 5.62 -20.58 17.78
CA ALA A 111 4.80 -19.95 16.77
C ALA A 111 5.65 -19.39 15.61
N VAL A 112 6.76 -18.70 15.93
CA VAL A 112 7.70 -18.13 14.94
C VAL A 112 8.34 -19.25 14.09
N ILE A 113 8.78 -20.35 14.70
CA ILE A 113 9.34 -21.50 13.99
C ILE A 113 8.28 -22.11 13.04
N GLY A 114 7.06 -22.28 13.53
CA GLY A 114 5.97 -22.81 12.72
C GLY A 114 5.64 -21.92 11.51
N LEU A 115 5.51 -20.63 11.73
CA LEU A 115 5.26 -19.65 10.66
C LEU A 115 6.40 -19.57 9.65
N TYR A 116 7.66 -19.69 10.12
CA TYR A 116 8.80 -19.75 9.21
C TYR A 116 8.65 -20.91 8.23
N PHE A 117 8.33 -22.11 8.68
CA PHE A 117 8.15 -23.25 7.81
C PHE A 117 6.96 -23.06 6.85
N ILE A 118 5.84 -22.53 7.33
CA ILE A 118 4.66 -22.26 6.50
C ILE A 118 5.01 -21.27 5.41
N PHE A 119 5.57 -20.12 5.78
CA PHE A 119 5.83 -19.03 4.83
C PHE A 119 6.94 -19.38 3.84
N PHE A 120 7.99 -20.07 4.32
CA PHE A 120 9.01 -20.61 3.44
C PHE A 120 8.40 -21.57 2.40
N ARG A 121 7.55 -22.49 2.84
CA ARG A 121 6.90 -23.46 1.97
C ARG A 121 5.91 -22.80 1.01
N PHE A 122 5.19 -21.82 1.48
CA PHE A 122 4.33 -20.98 0.65
C PHE A 122 5.12 -20.29 -0.47
N CYS A 123 6.23 -19.61 -0.14
CA CYS A 123 7.08 -18.97 -1.13
C CYS A 123 7.65 -19.98 -2.14
N GLU A 124 8.14 -21.12 -1.66
CA GLU A 124 8.69 -22.18 -2.52
C GLU A 124 7.65 -22.68 -3.52
N LEU A 125 6.51 -23.17 -3.03
CA LEU A 125 5.50 -23.79 -3.90
C LEU A 125 4.82 -22.78 -4.82
N SER A 126 4.47 -21.60 -4.31
CA SER A 126 3.82 -20.57 -5.11
C SER A 126 4.73 -20.03 -6.21
N MET A 127 6.00 -19.73 -5.92
CA MET A 127 6.96 -19.26 -6.92
C MET A 127 7.24 -20.33 -7.99
N LEU A 128 7.35 -21.61 -7.61
CA LEU A 128 7.47 -22.73 -8.55
C LEU A 128 6.23 -22.88 -9.43
N PHE A 129 5.04 -22.81 -8.82
CA PHE A 129 3.78 -22.85 -9.56
C PHE A 129 3.68 -21.71 -10.58
N LEU A 130 3.98 -20.48 -10.16
CA LEU A 130 3.97 -19.31 -11.02
C LEU A 130 4.97 -19.46 -12.18
N ALA A 131 6.20 -19.91 -11.88
CA ALA A 131 7.23 -20.13 -12.89
C ALA A 131 6.85 -21.23 -13.89
N SER A 132 6.27 -22.34 -13.44
CA SER A 132 5.79 -23.43 -14.31
C SER A 132 4.68 -22.94 -15.25
N ARG A 133 3.71 -22.19 -14.75
CA ARG A 133 2.65 -21.57 -15.57
C ARG A 133 3.18 -20.58 -16.59
N GLN A 134 4.17 -19.79 -16.20
CA GLN A 134 4.83 -18.83 -17.08
C GLN A 134 5.54 -19.55 -18.24
N GLN A 135 6.28 -20.64 -17.96
CA GLN A 135 6.96 -21.45 -18.96
C GLN A 135 5.98 -22.12 -19.94
N GLN A 136 4.87 -22.68 -19.44
CA GLN A 136 3.84 -23.30 -20.28
C GLN A 136 3.26 -22.31 -21.31
N ARG A 137 2.93 -21.09 -20.85
CA ARG A 137 2.43 -20.04 -21.75
C ARG A 137 3.44 -19.67 -22.82
N PHE A 138 4.72 -19.62 -22.46
CA PHE A 138 5.79 -19.34 -23.42
C PHE A 138 5.91 -20.41 -24.48
N ALA A 139 5.94 -21.68 -24.08
CA ALA A 139 5.99 -22.81 -25.00
C ALA A 139 4.81 -22.80 -26.00
N GLN A 140 3.59 -22.55 -25.53
CA GLN A 140 2.40 -22.47 -26.38
C GLN A 140 2.49 -21.34 -27.41
N ASN A 141 3.02 -20.17 -27.03
CA ASN A 141 3.16 -19.01 -27.94
C ASN A 141 4.28 -19.24 -28.97
N THR A 142 5.33 -20.00 -28.64
CA THR A 142 6.43 -20.30 -29.56
C THR A 142 6.01 -21.30 -30.65
N PHE A 143 5.12 -22.24 -30.34
CA PHE A 143 4.57 -23.19 -31.32
C PHE A 143 3.62 -22.56 -32.36
N GLN A 144 3.13 -21.36 -32.11
CA GLN A 144 2.24 -20.62 -33.03
C GLN A 144 2.96 -19.64 -33.95
N GLN A 145 4.30 -19.51 -33.88
CA GLN A 145 5.07 -18.68 -34.81
C GLN A 145 5.51 -19.48 -36.03
N PRO A 146 5.38 -18.94 -37.25
CA PRO A 146 5.92 -19.57 -38.46
C PRO A 146 7.44 -19.76 -38.35
N ASP A 147 7.94 -20.91 -38.84
CA ASP A 147 9.34 -21.27 -38.86
C ASP A 147 10.21 -20.13 -39.50
N GLY A 148 11.18 -19.66 -38.74
CA GLY A 148 12.20 -18.71 -39.20
C GLY A 148 12.19 -17.30 -38.60
N ALA A 149 11.21 -16.93 -37.80
CA ALA A 149 11.24 -15.65 -37.09
C ALA A 149 12.08 -15.73 -35.84
N CYS A 150 13.19 -14.96 -35.75
CA CYS A 150 13.92 -14.73 -34.51
C CYS A 150 12.93 -14.32 -33.40
N PRO A 151 13.00 -14.91 -32.19
CA PRO A 151 12.13 -14.52 -31.10
C PRO A 151 12.47 -13.08 -30.68
N VAL A 152 11.76 -12.13 -31.26
CA VAL A 152 11.79 -10.74 -30.81
C VAL A 152 11.20 -10.73 -29.41
N PRO A 153 11.86 -10.10 -28.41
CA PRO A 153 11.23 -9.92 -27.09
C PRO A 153 9.84 -9.33 -27.30
N PRO A 154 8.80 -9.80 -26.61
CA PRO A 154 7.47 -9.26 -26.79
C PRO A 154 7.51 -7.76 -26.45
N ALA A 155 7.73 -6.96 -27.46
CA ALA A 155 7.38 -5.56 -27.45
C ALA A 155 5.90 -5.48 -27.11
N ILE A 156 5.46 -4.43 -26.41
CA ILE A 156 4.05 -4.15 -26.18
C ILE A 156 3.31 -4.42 -27.50
N SER A 157 2.62 -5.56 -27.57
CA SER A 157 2.07 -6.05 -28.84
C SER A 157 0.72 -5.39 -29.11
N ALA A 158 0.56 -4.84 -30.30
CA ALA A 158 -0.73 -4.34 -30.76
C ALA A 158 -1.79 -5.45 -30.90
N ALA A 159 -1.37 -6.71 -31.08
CA ALA A 159 -2.26 -7.86 -31.31
C ALA A 159 -3.19 -8.18 -30.11
N HIS A 160 -2.79 -7.82 -28.87
CA HIS A 160 -3.59 -8.01 -27.67
C HIS A 160 -4.18 -6.71 -27.10
N ALA A 161 -4.09 -5.61 -27.85
CA ALA A 161 -4.60 -4.33 -27.40
C ALA A 161 -6.14 -4.34 -27.29
N LEU A 162 -6.66 -3.75 -26.22
CA LEU A 162 -8.09 -3.50 -26.10
C LEU A 162 -8.54 -2.56 -27.22
N SER A 163 -9.61 -2.93 -27.93
CA SER A 163 -10.25 -2.09 -28.92
C SER A 163 -10.80 -0.80 -28.28
N ARG A 164 -11.08 0.22 -29.10
CA ARG A 164 -11.70 1.47 -28.60
C ARG A 164 -13.01 1.19 -27.86
N LYS A 165 -13.85 0.28 -28.36
CA LYS A 165 -15.11 -0.11 -27.73
C LYS A 165 -14.88 -0.76 -26.36
N GLN A 166 -13.89 -1.65 -26.24
CA GLN A 166 -13.55 -2.30 -24.97
C GLN A 166 -13.01 -1.30 -23.93
N LYS A 167 -12.19 -0.32 -24.34
CA LYS A 167 -11.72 0.74 -23.45
C LYS A 167 -12.88 1.59 -22.94
N LEU A 168 -13.81 2.00 -23.84
CA LEU A 168 -15.00 2.73 -23.43
C LEU A 168 -15.89 1.90 -22.50
N LEU A 169 -16.03 0.59 -22.77
CA LEU A 169 -16.77 -0.32 -21.89
C LEU A 169 -16.12 -0.41 -20.51
N CYS A 170 -14.80 -0.53 -20.41
CA CYS A 170 -14.10 -0.53 -19.11
C CYS A 170 -14.31 0.81 -18.39
N TYR A 171 -14.12 1.93 -19.06
CA TYR A 171 -14.25 3.26 -18.48
C TYR A 171 -15.66 3.53 -17.92
N PHE A 172 -16.68 3.36 -18.75
CA PHE A 172 -18.07 3.57 -18.32
C PHE A 172 -18.56 2.46 -17.36
N GLY A 173 -18.00 1.25 -17.50
CA GLY A 173 -18.26 0.15 -16.58
C GLY A 173 -17.78 0.44 -15.16
N LEU A 174 -16.58 1.02 -14.99
CA LEU A 174 -16.08 1.46 -13.69
C LEU A 174 -16.97 2.56 -13.10
N LEU A 175 -17.29 3.59 -13.89
CA LEU A 175 -18.18 4.66 -13.45
C LEU A 175 -19.57 4.13 -13.07
N PHE A 176 -20.09 3.14 -13.79
CA PHE A 176 -21.37 2.49 -13.46
C PHE A 176 -21.29 1.71 -12.14
N CYS A 177 -20.21 0.95 -11.92
CA CYS A 177 -19.98 0.25 -10.65
C CYS A 177 -19.92 1.22 -9.45
N TRP A 178 -19.37 2.41 -9.65
CA TRP A 178 -19.25 3.43 -8.59
C TRP A 178 -20.49 4.31 -8.44
N LEU A 179 -21.45 4.23 -9.39
CA LEU A 179 -22.63 5.10 -9.41
C LEU A 179 -23.49 4.97 -8.15
N PHE A 180 -23.64 3.73 -7.62
CA PHE A 180 -24.36 3.52 -6.37
C PHE A 180 -23.76 4.35 -5.23
N TRP A 181 -22.43 4.30 -5.05
CA TRP A 181 -21.74 5.03 -3.99
C TRP A 181 -21.77 6.54 -4.23
N PHE A 182 -21.69 7.01 -5.47
CA PHE A 182 -21.85 8.42 -5.80
C PHE A 182 -23.23 8.95 -5.43
N LEU A 183 -24.29 8.22 -5.76
CA LEU A 183 -25.65 8.62 -5.43
C LEU A 183 -25.96 8.50 -3.94
N TYR A 184 -25.43 7.47 -3.28
CA TYR A 184 -25.58 7.26 -1.84
C TYR A 184 -24.86 8.34 -1.02
N GLN A 185 -23.65 8.68 -1.40
CA GLN A 185 -22.79 9.64 -0.71
C GLN A 185 -22.89 11.08 -1.26
N PHE A 186 -23.83 11.35 -2.16
CA PHE A 186 -23.96 12.67 -2.80
C PHE A 186 -23.98 13.81 -1.76
N PRO A 187 -23.21 14.90 -1.94
CA PRO A 187 -22.41 15.31 -3.11
C PRO A 187 -21.00 14.70 -3.15
N GLY A 188 -20.63 13.93 -2.17
CA GLY A 188 -19.36 13.26 -1.93
C GLY A 188 -19.13 13.08 -0.44
N VAL A 189 -18.14 12.27 -0.08
CA VAL A 189 -17.70 12.10 1.32
C VAL A 189 -16.73 13.23 1.67
N LEU A 190 -17.08 14.02 2.69
CA LEU A 190 -16.25 15.12 3.20
C LEU A 190 -15.85 14.84 4.65
N THR A 191 -14.56 14.59 4.85
CA THR A 191 -13.94 14.46 6.18
C THR A 191 -13.46 15.82 6.69
N PRO A 192 -12.98 15.94 7.94
CA PRO A 192 -12.40 17.19 8.42
C PRO A 192 -11.34 17.78 7.48
N ASP A 193 -10.46 16.94 6.91
CA ASP A 193 -9.47 17.37 5.90
C ASP A 193 -10.15 18.03 4.68
N SER A 194 -11.23 17.41 4.19
CA SER A 194 -11.97 17.88 3.02
C SER A 194 -12.71 19.19 3.32
N ILE A 195 -13.26 19.33 4.53
CA ILE A 195 -13.95 20.55 5.00
C ILE A 195 -12.95 21.71 5.11
N SER A 196 -11.76 21.45 5.65
CA SER A 196 -10.67 22.44 5.68
C SER A 196 -10.29 22.90 4.26
N GLN A 197 -10.14 21.97 3.31
CA GLN A 197 -9.85 22.30 1.91
C GLN A 197 -11.02 23.04 1.23
N PHE A 198 -12.27 22.68 1.54
CA PHE A 198 -13.45 23.42 1.08
C PHE A 198 -13.43 24.88 1.58
N SER A 199 -13.14 25.08 2.86
CA SER A 199 -13.07 26.42 3.46
C SER A 199 -11.96 27.27 2.81
N GLN A 200 -10.82 26.67 2.49
CA GLN A 200 -9.76 27.32 1.72
C GLN A 200 -10.19 27.62 0.27
N ALA A 201 -10.83 26.65 -0.40
CA ALA A 201 -11.28 26.77 -1.78
C ALA A 201 -12.35 27.86 -1.98
N THR A 202 -13.15 28.12 -0.96
CA THR A 202 -14.20 29.16 -0.95
C THR A 202 -13.76 30.48 -0.32
N GLY A 203 -12.51 30.58 0.15
CA GLY A 203 -11.96 31.80 0.75
C GLY A 203 -12.45 32.08 2.17
N LEU A 204 -13.07 31.12 2.85
CA LEU A 204 -13.50 31.25 4.25
C LEU A 204 -12.30 31.29 5.22
N ILE A 205 -11.22 30.61 4.86
CA ILE A 205 -9.94 30.64 5.59
C ILE A 205 -8.77 30.85 4.61
N PRO A 206 -7.62 31.35 5.07
CA PRO A 206 -6.42 31.51 4.23
C PRO A 206 -5.94 30.20 3.63
N LEU A 207 -5.21 30.29 2.50
CA LEU A 207 -4.58 29.12 1.88
C LEU A 207 -3.43 28.63 2.77
N SER A 208 -3.46 27.36 3.14
CA SER A 208 -2.43 26.72 3.94
C SER A 208 -1.97 25.41 3.29
N ASN A 209 -0.64 25.19 3.27
CA ASN A 209 -0.05 23.96 2.75
C ASN A 209 -0.10 22.78 3.76
N HIS A 210 -0.92 22.88 4.79
CA HIS A 210 -1.28 21.71 5.63
C HIS A 210 -1.91 20.61 4.77
N HIS A 211 -2.77 21.00 3.85
CA HIS A 211 -3.18 20.15 2.72
C HIS A 211 -2.57 20.70 1.43
N PRO A 212 -2.04 19.83 0.53
CA PRO A 212 -1.39 20.28 -0.70
C PRO A 212 -2.26 21.23 -1.51
N ILE A 213 -1.75 22.43 -1.72
CA ILE A 213 -2.48 23.53 -2.39
C ILE A 213 -2.95 23.14 -3.78
N LEU A 214 -2.17 22.35 -4.52
CA LEU A 214 -2.58 21.92 -5.86
C LEU A 214 -3.91 21.14 -5.83
N HIS A 215 -4.12 20.29 -4.82
CA HIS A 215 -5.38 19.59 -4.65
C HIS A 215 -6.51 20.56 -4.29
N THR A 216 -6.26 21.52 -3.38
CA THR A 216 -7.22 22.56 -3.03
C THR A 216 -7.62 23.42 -4.24
N LEU A 217 -6.66 23.76 -5.12
CA LEU A 217 -6.93 24.51 -6.35
C LEU A 217 -7.73 23.69 -7.37
N LEU A 218 -7.44 22.39 -7.54
CA LEU A 218 -8.25 21.52 -8.37
C LEU A 218 -9.67 21.41 -7.83
N PHE A 219 -9.82 21.25 -6.52
CA PHE A 219 -11.13 21.22 -5.87
C PHE A 219 -11.86 22.56 -6.09
N SER A 220 -11.20 23.69 -5.85
CA SER A 220 -11.74 25.04 -6.08
C SER A 220 -12.23 25.22 -7.52
N LEU A 221 -11.40 24.84 -8.51
CA LEU A 221 -11.75 24.98 -9.92
C LEU A 221 -13.08 24.28 -10.26
N PHE A 222 -13.19 23.00 -9.95
CA PHE A 222 -14.38 22.22 -10.30
C PHE A 222 -15.59 22.58 -9.43
N TYR A 223 -15.36 22.92 -8.16
CA TYR A 223 -16.41 23.44 -7.28
C TYR A 223 -17.03 24.72 -7.86
N HIS A 224 -16.23 25.70 -8.26
CA HIS A 224 -16.74 26.97 -8.80
C HIS A 224 -17.43 26.78 -10.14
N ILE A 225 -16.97 25.85 -11.00
CA ILE A 225 -17.69 25.49 -12.24
C ILE A 225 -19.08 24.96 -11.90
N GLY A 226 -19.21 23.97 -11.02
CA GLY A 226 -20.50 23.38 -10.64
C GLY A 226 -21.40 24.37 -9.92
N PHE A 227 -20.85 25.21 -9.03
CA PHE A 227 -21.59 26.25 -8.32
C PHE A 227 -22.08 27.36 -9.27
N PHE A 228 -21.24 27.82 -10.21
CA PHE A 228 -21.62 28.82 -11.20
C PHE A 228 -22.79 28.36 -12.08
N LEU A 229 -22.83 27.08 -12.43
CA LEU A 229 -23.88 26.54 -13.30
C LEU A 229 -25.24 26.41 -12.60
N THR A 230 -25.26 26.23 -11.26
CA THR A 230 -26.50 25.83 -10.55
C THR A 230 -26.82 26.67 -9.32
N GLY A 231 -25.88 27.46 -8.81
CA GLY A 231 -26.00 28.17 -7.53
C GLY A 231 -25.99 27.25 -6.30
N SER A 232 -25.74 25.94 -6.46
CA SER A 232 -25.79 24.96 -5.38
C SER A 232 -24.41 24.51 -4.93
N ILE A 233 -24.15 24.60 -3.63
CA ILE A 233 -22.92 24.12 -2.99
C ILE A 233 -22.74 22.62 -3.26
N ASN A 234 -23.81 21.83 -3.10
CA ASN A 234 -23.75 20.39 -3.32
C ASN A 234 -23.40 20.04 -4.77
N THR A 235 -23.90 20.78 -5.76
CA THR A 235 -23.53 20.56 -7.16
C THR A 235 -22.08 20.98 -7.41
N GLY A 236 -21.58 22.02 -6.76
CA GLY A 236 -20.18 22.41 -6.80
C GLY A 236 -19.27 21.26 -6.32
N ILE A 237 -19.55 20.71 -5.15
CA ILE A 237 -18.80 19.56 -4.59
C ILE A 237 -18.91 18.35 -5.52
N ALA A 238 -20.12 18.00 -5.98
CA ALA A 238 -20.35 16.86 -6.86
C ALA A 238 -19.59 16.99 -8.21
N CYS A 239 -19.43 18.21 -8.73
CA CYS A 239 -18.65 18.46 -9.94
C CYS A 239 -17.19 18.05 -9.77
N TYR A 240 -16.56 18.39 -8.62
CA TYR A 240 -15.22 17.91 -8.31
C TYR A 240 -15.18 16.39 -8.15
N VAL A 241 -16.12 15.79 -7.43
CA VAL A 241 -16.22 14.34 -7.25
C VAL A 241 -16.33 13.61 -8.58
N LEU A 242 -17.15 14.09 -9.51
CA LEU A 242 -17.25 13.55 -10.87
C LEU A 242 -15.92 13.68 -11.63
N PHE A 243 -15.23 14.80 -11.51
CA PHE A 243 -13.89 14.96 -12.09
C PHE A 243 -12.92 13.91 -11.54
N GLN A 244 -12.90 13.70 -10.22
CA GLN A 244 -12.06 12.69 -9.57
C GLN A 244 -12.40 11.28 -10.05
N MET A 245 -13.69 10.90 -10.05
CA MET A 245 -14.16 9.60 -10.55
C MET A 245 -13.76 9.37 -12.01
N CYS A 246 -13.98 10.35 -12.89
CA CYS A 246 -13.61 10.26 -14.30
C CYS A 246 -12.09 10.09 -14.47
N THR A 247 -11.30 10.82 -13.70
CA THR A 247 -9.84 10.72 -13.73
C THR A 247 -9.35 9.34 -13.30
N MET A 248 -9.89 8.82 -12.18
CA MET A 248 -9.53 7.49 -11.68
C MET A 248 -9.93 6.39 -12.67
N ALA A 249 -11.16 6.41 -13.19
CA ALA A 249 -11.62 5.45 -14.19
C ALA A 249 -10.77 5.48 -15.48
N ALA A 250 -10.29 6.67 -15.89
CA ALA A 250 -9.39 6.81 -17.05
C ALA A 250 -8.01 6.18 -16.79
N ILE A 251 -7.43 6.40 -15.61
CA ILE A 251 -6.13 5.83 -15.20
C ILE A 251 -6.22 4.29 -15.11
N GLU A 252 -7.27 3.76 -14.48
CA GLU A 252 -7.49 2.32 -14.36
C GLU A 252 -7.74 1.66 -15.72
N THR A 253 -8.53 2.29 -16.59
CA THR A 253 -8.75 1.84 -17.97
C THR A 253 -7.44 1.86 -18.78
N TYR A 254 -6.61 2.89 -18.62
CA TYR A 254 -5.29 2.96 -19.23
C TYR A 254 -4.41 1.80 -18.77
N THR A 255 -4.42 1.51 -17.46
CA THR A 255 -3.67 0.40 -16.86
C THR A 255 -4.15 -0.95 -17.40
N LEU A 256 -5.47 -1.20 -17.49
CA LEU A 256 -6.03 -2.40 -18.14
C LEU A 256 -5.57 -2.53 -19.59
N SER A 257 -5.60 -1.42 -20.35
CA SER A 257 -5.13 -1.41 -21.73
C SER A 257 -3.64 -1.71 -21.84
N LEU A 258 -2.84 -1.21 -20.90
CA LEU A 258 -1.40 -1.48 -20.84
C LEU A 258 -1.13 -2.96 -20.51
N LEU A 259 -1.79 -3.50 -19.48
CA LEU A 259 -1.68 -4.91 -19.09
C LEU A 259 -2.10 -5.85 -20.25
N ALA A 260 -3.18 -5.53 -20.95
CA ALA A 260 -3.62 -6.28 -22.13
C ALA A 260 -2.54 -6.30 -23.23
N ARG A 261 -1.98 -5.13 -23.56
CA ARG A 261 -0.88 -5.00 -24.55
C ARG A 261 0.39 -5.73 -24.11
N SER A 262 0.59 -5.87 -22.80
CA SER A 262 1.73 -6.57 -22.21
C SER A 262 1.53 -8.10 -22.09
N GLY A 263 0.40 -8.62 -22.57
CA GLY A 263 0.12 -10.06 -22.60
C GLY A 263 -0.54 -10.62 -21.33
N ALA A 264 -1.13 -9.78 -20.49
CA ALA A 264 -1.94 -10.26 -19.36
C ALA A 264 -3.13 -11.10 -19.84
N SER A 265 -3.50 -12.14 -19.09
CA SER A 265 -4.63 -13.00 -19.45
C SER A 265 -5.96 -12.27 -19.35
N ARG A 266 -6.95 -12.68 -20.16
CA ARG A 266 -8.31 -12.12 -20.07
C ARG A 266 -8.90 -12.25 -18.66
N LEU A 267 -8.68 -13.39 -18.01
CA LEU A 267 -9.12 -13.59 -16.63
C LEU A 267 -8.50 -12.53 -15.69
N TRP A 268 -7.20 -12.25 -15.83
CA TRP A 268 -6.54 -11.23 -15.00
C TRP A 268 -7.10 -9.83 -15.25
N LEU A 269 -7.39 -9.49 -16.51
CA LEU A 269 -8.02 -8.20 -16.84
C LEU A 269 -9.42 -8.08 -16.23
N ILE A 270 -10.21 -9.15 -16.26
CA ILE A 270 -11.54 -9.20 -15.64
C ILE A 270 -11.41 -9.07 -14.12
N LEU A 271 -10.51 -9.84 -13.48
CA LEU A 271 -10.27 -9.76 -12.04
C LEU A 271 -9.80 -8.36 -11.61
N SER A 272 -8.94 -7.72 -12.41
CA SER A 272 -8.49 -6.34 -12.17
C SER A 272 -9.64 -5.34 -12.27
N PHE A 273 -10.48 -5.48 -13.29
CA PHE A 273 -11.68 -4.66 -13.44
C PHE A 273 -12.65 -4.86 -12.27
N CYS A 274 -12.91 -6.11 -11.87
CA CYS A 274 -13.78 -6.42 -10.72
C CYS A 274 -13.18 -5.89 -9.40
N PHE A 275 -11.86 -5.97 -9.25
CA PHE A 275 -11.18 -5.43 -8.08
C PHE A 275 -11.44 -3.92 -7.95
N TRP A 276 -11.18 -3.14 -8.98
CA TRP A 276 -11.39 -1.70 -8.94
C TRP A 276 -12.88 -1.30 -8.95
N GLY A 277 -13.72 -2.04 -9.68
CA GLY A 277 -15.13 -1.70 -9.82
C GLY A 277 -16.02 -2.16 -8.67
N LEU A 278 -15.76 -3.34 -8.07
CA LEU A 278 -16.68 -4.01 -7.16
C LEU A 278 -16.22 -4.03 -5.70
N VAL A 279 -14.92 -3.86 -5.42
CA VAL A 279 -14.47 -3.78 -4.01
C VAL A 279 -14.86 -2.40 -3.46
N PRO A 280 -15.69 -2.32 -2.40
CA PRO A 280 -16.37 -1.10 -1.98
C PRO A 280 -15.45 0.08 -1.71
N PHE A 281 -14.27 -0.14 -1.11
CA PHE A 281 -13.39 0.98 -0.76
C PHE A 281 -12.89 1.75 -2.00
N HIS A 282 -12.74 1.13 -3.19
CA HIS A 282 -12.38 1.87 -4.41
C HIS A 282 -13.46 2.85 -4.81
N ALA A 283 -14.72 2.41 -4.80
CA ALA A 283 -15.85 3.25 -5.14
C ALA A 283 -16.07 4.37 -4.10
N ILE A 284 -15.95 4.05 -2.80
CA ILE A 284 -16.06 5.05 -1.73
C ILE A 284 -14.93 6.07 -1.83
N PHE A 285 -13.69 5.63 -2.06
CA PHE A 285 -12.56 6.52 -2.25
C PHE A 285 -12.71 7.40 -3.49
N ALA A 286 -13.23 6.85 -4.58
CA ALA A 286 -13.51 7.63 -5.79
C ALA A 286 -14.48 8.80 -5.54
N VAL A 287 -15.38 8.68 -4.55
CA VAL A 287 -16.34 9.73 -4.18
C VAL A 287 -15.93 10.52 -2.92
N THR A 288 -14.81 10.19 -2.30
CA THR A 288 -14.28 10.92 -1.14
C THR A 288 -13.34 12.02 -1.59
N VAL A 289 -13.55 13.24 -1.09
CA VAL A 289 -12.73 14.41 -1.43
C VAL A 289 -11.40 14.34 -0.66
N TRP A 290 -10.49 13.49 -1.13
CA TRP A 290 -9.16 13.32 -0.55
C TRP A 290 -8.05 13.47 -1.58
N LYS A 291 -7.02 14.24 -1.21
CA LYS A 291 -5.77 14.37 -1.97
C LYS A 291 -5.11 13.02 -2.29
N ASP A 292 -5.26 12.05 -1.38
CA ASP A 292 -4.66 10.72 -1.46
C ASP A 292 -5.15 9.90 -2.66
N ILE A 293 -6.38 10.17 -3.14
CA ILE A 293 -6.99 9.42 -4.22
C ILE A 293 -6.33 9.77 -5.56
N LEU A 294 -6.31 11.05 -5.91
CA LEU A 294 -5.64 11.51 -7.13
C LEU A 294 -4.13 11.24 -7.08
N PHE A 295 -3.49 11.41 -5.91
CA PHE A 295 -2.09 11.05 -5.71
C PHE A 295 -1.84 9.58 -6.07
N SER A 296 -2.68 8.66 -5.57
CA SER A 296 -2.56 7.21 -5.86
C SER A 296 -2.76 6.91 -7.34
N GLY A 297 -3.73 7.55 -7.98
CA GLY A 297 -3.97 7.43 -9.42
C GLY A 297 -2.77 7.90 -10.24
N PHE A 298 -2.23 9.07 -9.94
CA PHE A 298 -1.05 9.60 -10.66
C PHE A 298 0.23 8.80 -10.36
N MET A 299 0.37 8.22 -9.17
CA MET A 299 1.45 7.27 -8.88
C MET A 299 1.35 6.03 -9.77
N LEU A 300 0.17 5.43 -9.89
CA LEU A 300 -0.05 4.30 -10.80
C LEU A 300 0.23 4.68 -12.25
N LEU A 301 -0.22 5.85 -12.70
CA LEU A 301 0.00 6.34 -14.06
C LEU A 301 1.50 6.60 -14.33
N TYR A 302 2.23 7.17 -13.37
CA TYR A 302 3.67 7.35 -13.44
C TYR A 302 4.40 6.02 -13.62
N LEU A 303 4.00 4.99 -12.87
CA LEU A 303 4.55 3.64 -12.99
C LEU A 303 4.22 2.99 -14.34
N CYS A 304 3.02 3.21 -14.87
CA CYS A 304 2.64 2.75 -16.20
C CYS A 304 3.54 3.36 -17.30
N PHE A 305 3.83 4.66 -17.22
CA PHE A 305 4.72 5.33 -18.17
C PHE A 305 6.18 4.89 -18.01
N LEU A 306 6.66 4.72 -16.77
CA LEU A 306 7.99 4.14 -16.52
C LEU A 306 8.12 2.75 -17.14
N TYR A 307 7.08 1.91 -16.97
CA TYR A 307 7.04 0.59 -17.56
C TYR A 307 7.07 0.63 -19.09
N GLU A 308 6.28 1.48 -19.74
CA GLU A 308 6.32 1.64 -21.20
C GLU A 308 7.70 2.07 -21.70
N LEU A 309 8.37 2.99 -21.00
CA LEU A 309 9.73 3.43 -21.33
C LEU A 309 10.80 2.37 -21.06
N LEU A 310 10.61 1.51 -20.04
CA LEU A 310 11.48 0.35 -19.83
C LEU A 310 11.34 -0.67 -20.97
N CYS A 311 10.14 -0.81 -21.52
CA CYS A 311 9.90 -1.70 -22.67
C CYS A 311 10.43 -1.12 -23.97
N ASN A 312 10.24 0.16 -24.21
CA ASN A 312 10.68 0.88 -25.40
C ASN A 312 11.16 2.30 -25.06
N PRO A 313 12.48 2.52 -24.91
CA PRO A 313 13.04 3.84 -24.59
C PRO A 313 12.84 4.91 -25.67
N ASP A 314 12.67 4.50 -26.93
CA ASP A 314 12.45 5.39 -28.09
C ASP A 314 10.96 5.73 -28.29
N ASN A 315 10.18 5.61 -27.25
CA ASN A 315 8.74 5.79 -27.26
C ASN A 315 8.34 7.23 -27.61
N ARG A 316 7.08 7.36 -28.06
CA ARG A 316 6.49 8.62 -28.54
C ARG A 316 6.61 9.75 -27.50
N PRO A 317 6.75 11.02 -27.95
CA PRO A 317 6.85 12.18 -27.05
C PRO A 317 5.74 12.24 -25.99
N GLY A 318 4.52 11.78 -26.33
CA GLY A 318 3.40 11.73 -25.38
C GLY A 318 3.64 10.87 -24.14
N ILE A 319 4.45 9.79 -24.24
CA ILE A 319 4.78 8.95 -23.06
C ILE A 319 5.71 9.71 -22.11
N TRP A 320 6.69 10.45 -22.66
CA TRP A 320 7.57 11.30 -21.88
C TRP A 320 6.81 12.47 -21.21
N ALA A 321 5.90 13.10 -21.95
CA ALA A 321 5.03 14.13 -21.40
C ALA A 321 4.12 13.58 -20.28
N GLY A 322 3.53 12.39 -20.50
CA GLY A 322 2.73 11.69 -19.50
C GLY A 322 3.53 11.34 -18.24
N LEU A 323 4.77 10.87 -18.40
CA LEU A 323 5.70 10.63 -17.26
C LEU A 323 5.96 11.93 -16.51
N SER A 324 6.25 13.03 -17.21
CA SER A 324 6.54 14.33 -16.60
C SER A 324 5.34 14.86 -15.83
N LEU A 325 4.15 14.82 -16.43
CA LEU A 325 2.92 15.30 -15.81
C LEU A 325 2.53 14.45 -14.59
N SER A 326 2.54 13.13 -14.73
CA SER A 326 2.20 12.23 -13.62
C SER A 326 3.22 12.32 -12.47
N GLY A 327 4.53 12.42 -12.78
CA GLY A 327 5.57 12.63 -11.78
C GLY A 327 5.42 13.97 -11.04
N PHE A 328 5.05 15.04 -11.75
CA PHE A 328 4.75 16.34 -11.14
C PHE A 328 3.57 16.24 -10.16
N PHE A 329 2.48 15.60 -10.53
CA PHE A 329 1.36 15.38 -9.62
C PHE A 329 1.72 14.49 -8.42
N VAL A 330 2.57 13.49 -8.60
CA VAL A 330 3.11 12.69 -7.48
C VAL A 330 3.86 13.58 -6.48
N CYS A 331 4.68 14.51 -6.95
CA CYS A 331 5.44 15.40 -6.08
C CYS A 331 4.59 16.48 -5.38
N THR A 332 3.42 16.84 -5.92
CA THR A 332 2.68 18.03 -5.51
C THR A 332 1.30 17.77 -4.90
N LEU A 333 0.69 16.58 -5.14
CA LEU A 333 -0.62 16.22 -4.57
C LEU A 333 -0.55 15.69 -3.14
N ARG A 334 0.64 15.30 -2.66
CA ARG A 334 0.83 14.83 -1.28
C ARG A 334 2.23 15.19 -0.78
N SER A 335 2.33 15.64 0.48
CA SER A 335 3.60 16.09 1.07
C SER A 335 4.69 15.02 1.04
N ASN A 336 4.35 13.73 1.30
CA ASN A 336 5.32 12.65 1.24
C ASN A 336 5.63 12.17 -0.19
N GLY A 337 4.88 12.60 -1.19
CA GLY A 337 5.10 12.24 -2.59
C GLY A 337 6.47 12.69 -3.11
N LEU A 338 6.92 13.87 -2.70
CA LEU A 338 8.25 14.39 -3.03
C LEU A 338 9.36 13.49 -2.46
N TYR A 339 9.23 13.02 -1.22
CA TYR A 339 10.20 12.13 -0.59
C TYR A 339 10.22 10.75 -1.25
N ILE A 340 9.05 10.21 -1.62
CA ILE A 340 8.93 8.95 -2.37
C ILE A 340 9.60 9.09 -3.74
N PHE A 341 9.39 10.22 -4.42
CA PHE A 341 10.01 10.51 -5.71
C PHE A 341 11.54 10.60 -5.60
N LEU A 342 12.05 11.33 -4.61
CA LEU A 342 13.50 11.44 -4.33
C LEU A 342 14.11 10.08 -3.98
N PHE A 343 13.45 9.28 -3.15
CA PHE A 343 13.88 7.92 -2.83
C PHE A 343 13.95 7.04 -4.08
N THR A 344 13.00 7.20 -5.01
CA THR A 344 12.91 6.41 -6.24
C THR A 344 13.93 6.84 -7.30
N LEU A 345 14.33 8.10 -7.32
CA LEU A 345 15.17 8.71 -8.35
C LEU A 345 16.46 7.93 -8.68
N PRO A 346 17.31 7.56 -7.73
CA PRO A 346 18.56 6.83 -8.03
C PRO A 346 18.30 5.47 -8.69
N PHE A 347 17.24 4.78 -8.30
CA PHE A 347 16.87 3.49 -8.89
C PHE A 347 16.34 3.65 -10.32
N VAL A 348 15.59 4.72 -10.59
CA VAL A 348 15.13 5.05 -11.95
C VAL A 348 16.33 5.34 -12.84
N LEU A 349 17.27 6.17 -12.40
CA LEU A 349 18.47 6.47 -13.19
C LEU A 349 19.32 5.23 -13.46
N PHE A 350 19.44 4.35 -12.47
CA PHE A 350 20.14 3.07 -12.65
C PHE A 350 19.42 2.14 -13.64
N ALA A 351 18.09 2.06 -13.57
CA ALA A 351 17.31 1.23 -14.50
C ALA A 351 17.41 1.74 -15.96
N PHE A 352 17.52 3.07 -16.13
CA PHE A 352 17.64 3.73 -17.43
C PHE A 352 19.08 4.13 -17.79
N ARG A 353 20.11 3.42 -17.28
CA ARG A 353 21.53 3.76 -17.49
C ARG A 353 21.96 3.99 -18.94
N ARG A 354 21.26 3.39 -19.93
CA ARG A 354 21.53 3.59 -21.35
C ARG A 354 21.00 4.92 -21.88
N THR A 355 19.88 5.40 -21.34
CA THR A 355 19.22 6.67 -21.68
C THR A 355 19.23 7.65 -20.50
N TRP A 356 20.20 7.51 -19.60
CA TRP A 356 20.24 8.20 -18.32
C TRP A 356 20.16 9.73 -18.45
N LYS A 357 20.81 10.33 -19.46
CA LYS A 357 20.82 11.80 -19.65
C LYS A 357 19.42 12.34 -19.86
N LYS A 358 18.62 11.71 -20.73
CA LYS A 358 17.25 12.12 -20.99
C LYS A 358 16.37 11.87 -19.77
N MET A 359 16.51 10.71 -19.14
CA MET A 359 15.75 10.39 -17.93
C MET A 359 16.12 11.34 -16.78
N PHE A 360 17.40 11.64 -16.57
CA PHE A 360 17.87 12.60 -15.58
C PHE A 360 17.26 13.99 -15.81
N ALA A 361 17.32 14.51 -17.06
CA ALA A 361 16.75 15.81 -17.38
C ALA A 361 15.25 15.88 -17.08
N VAL A 362 14.49 14.82 -17.39
CA VAL A 362 13.05 14.76 -17.11
C VAL A 362 12.81 14.69 -15.59
N GLN A 363 13.48 13.80 -14.87
CA GLN A 363 13.25 13.63 -13.42
C GLN A 363 13.68 14.88 -12.63
N VAL A 364 14.82 15.46 -12.97
CA VAL A 364 15.26 16.73 -12.35
C VAL A 364 14.35 17.88 -12.74
N GLY A 365 13.86 17.94 -13.98
CA GLY A 365 12.87 18.91 -14.41
C GLY A 365 11.57 18.84 -13.59
N ILE A 366 11.05 17.63 -13.35
CA ILE A 366 9.90 17.40 -12.46
C ILE A 366 10.19 17.92 -11.05
N LEU A 367 11.34 17.55 -10.49
CA LEU A 367 11.74 17.96 -9.15
C LEU A 367 11.86 19.48 -9.02
N LEU A 368 12.60 20.12 -9.94
CA LEU A 368 12.80 21.56 -9.92
C LEU A 368 11.48 22.33 -10.06
N LEU A 369 10.60 21.88 -11.00
CA LEU A 369 9.29 22.51 -11.18
C LEU A 369 8.45 22.36 -9.89
N SER A 370 8.45 21.19 -9.27
CA SER A 370 7.73 20.96 -8.02
C SER A 370 8.27 21.84 -6.88
N LEU A 371 9.59 21.96 -6.74
CA LEU A 371 10.23 22.80 -5.73
C LEU A 371 9.98 24.31 -5.96
N VAL A 372 9.98 24.76 -7.22
CA VAL A 372 9.65 26.14 -7.57
C VAL A 372 8.20 26.47 -7.19
N ILE A 373 7.27 25.55 -7.46
CA ILE A 373 5.86 25.79 -7.14
C ILE A 373 5.64 25.75 -5.63
N THR A 374 6.13 24.71 -4.93
CA THR A 374 5.89 24.54 -3.49
C THR A 374 6.73 25.48 -2.61
N GLY A 375 7.76 26.09 -3.15
CA GLY A 375 8.60 27.09 -2.47
C GLY A 375 8.27 28.53 -2.90
N PRO A 376 8.99 29.12 -3.87
CA PRO A 376 8.84 30.52 -4.24
C PRO A 376 7.42 30.93 -4.63
N VAL A 377 6.70 30.09 -5.42
CA VAL A 377 5.34 30.44 -5.85
C VAL A 377 4.38 30.47 -4.66
N TYR A 378 4.41 29.46 -3.78
CA TYR A 378 3.55 29.43 -2.60
C TYR A 378 3.87 30.61 -1.67
N THR A 379 5.14 30.98 -1.51
CA THR A 379 5.54 32.14 -0.71
C THR A 379 5.01 33.46 -1.33
N ALA A 380 5.10 33.61 -2.65
CA ALA A 380 4.57 34.79 -3.35
C ALA A 380 3.03 34.85 -3.29
N CYS A 381 2.34 33.71 -3.21
CA CYS A 381 0.89 33.63 -3.04
C CYS A 381 0.44 33.69 -1.56
N HIS A 382 1.32 34.00 -0.63
CA HIS A 382 1.04 34.08 0.81
C HIS A 382 0.42 32.79 1.39
N VAL A 383 0.82 31.62 0.87
CA VAL A 383 0.37 30.32 1.39
C VAL A 383 1.04 30.05 2.74
N GLU A 384 0.25 29.80 3.77
CA GLU A 384 0.75 29.42 5.09
C GLU A 384 1.44 28.05 5.04
N ARG A 385 2.54 27.92 5.77
CA ARG A 385 3.29 26.67 5.85
C ARG A 385 2.56 25.66 6.74
N ALA A 386 2.69 24.37 6.40
CA ALA A 386 2.24 23.29 7.27
C ALA A 386 2.97 23.33 8.62
N SER A 387 2.27 22.95 9.69
CA SER A 387 2.88 22.84 11.01
C SER A 387 4.01 21.79 11.00
N PHE A 388 5.12 22.11 11.64
CA PHE A 388 6.25 21.20 11.82
C PHE A 388 5.85 19.94 12.63
N THR A 389 4.88 20.05 13.53
CA THR A 389 4.38 18.97 14.39
C THR A 389 3.87 17.76 13.58
N GLU A 390 3.42 18.00 12.32
CA GLU A 390 2.98 16.91 11.43
C GLU A 390 4.09 15.89 11.13
N SER A 391 5.35 16.31 11.15
CA SER A 391 6.49 15.41 10.96
C SER A 391 6.92 14.66 12.23
N LEU A 392 6.38 15.02 13.38
CA LEU A 392 6.79 14.50 14.69
C LEU A 392 5.90 13.38 15.23
N SER A 393 4.98 12.83 14.44
CA SER A 393 4.02 11.79 14.87
C SER A 393 4.69 10.67 15.68
N ILE A 394 5.75 10.05 15.15
CA ILE A 394 6.45 8.94 15.82
C ILE A 394 7.22 9.39 17.07
N PRO A 395 8.10 10.42 17.02
CA PRO A 395 8.80 10.91 18.20
C PRO A 395 7.87 11.31 19.36
N LEU A 396 6.78 12.02 19.05
CA LEU A 396 5.81 12.44 20.06
C LEU A 396 5.10 11.25 20.72
N GLN A 397 4.70 10.26 19.94
CA GLN A 397 4.11 9.03 20.48
C GLN A 397 5.07 8.23 21.36
N GLN A 398 6.35 8.20 21.01
CA GLN A 398 7.37 7.52 21.81
C GLN A 398 7.57 8.20 23.16
N ILE A 399 7.67 9.54 23.20
CA ILE A 399 7.77 10.30 24.45
C ILE A 399 6.48 10.16 25.27
N ALA A 400 5.31 10.28 24.63
CA ALA A 400 4.02 10.14 25.28
C ALA A 400 3.83 8.74 25.89
N CYS A 401 4.31 7.69 25.26
CA CYS A 401 4.29 6.32 25.78
C CYS A 401 5.11 6.19 27.09
N VAL A 402 6.30 6.77 27.12
CA VAL A 402 7.17 6.78 28.31
C VAL A 402 6.45 7.43 29.49
N ILE A 403 5.84 8.61 29.26
CA ILE A 403 5.14 9.37 30.29
C ILE A 403 3.87 8.62 30.75
N SER A 404 3.07 8.14 29.80
CA SER A 404 1.83 7.40 30.10
C SER A 404 2.07 6.10 30.86
N ASN A 405 3.26 5.49 30.70
CA ASN A 405 3.69 4.32 31.47
C ASN A 405 4.26 4.69 32.86
N GLY A 406 4.20 5.95 33.28
CA GLY A 406 4.66 6.41 34.59
C GLY A 406 6.17 6.28 34.80
N ARG A 407 6.97 6.38 33.75
CA ARG A 407 8.43 6.31 33.82
C ARG A 407 9.00 7.55 34.49
N GLN A 408 10.07 7.37 35.25
CA GLN A 408 10.72 8.50 35.92
C GLN A 408 11.50 9.35 34.93
N LEU A 409 11.23 10.66 34.92
CA LEU A 409 11.97 11.65 34.17
C LEU A 409 12.94 12.40 35.11
N SER A 410 14.05 12.89 34.56
CA SER A 410 14.86 13.87 35.29
C SER A 410 14.15 15.22 35.34
N PRO A 411 14.40 16.09 36.34
CA PRO A 411 13.78 17.43 36.36
C PRO A 411 14.05 18.27 35.10
N GLU A 412 15.22 18.08 34.47
CA GLU A 412 15.56 18.74 33.21
C GLU A 412 14.74 18.22 32.03
N GLN A 413 14.47 16.90 31.98
CA GLN A 413 13.65 16.28 30.94
C GLN A 413 12.19 16.71 31.07
N GLU A 414 11.66 16.72 32.27
CA GLU A 414 10.30 17.16 32.57
C GLU A 414 10.10 18.63 32.20
N MET A 415 11.01 19.50 32.61
CA MET A 415 10.98 20.93 32.26
C MET A 415 11.00 21.15 30.73
N LEU A 416 11.82 20.40 29.98
CA LEU A 416 11.87 20.50 28.52
C LEU A 416 10.57 20.03 27.84
N ILE A 417 9.90 19.03 28.41
CA ILE A 417 8.63 18.55 27.87
C ILE A 417 7.53 19.56 28.23
N ASP A 418 7.49 20.06 29.47
CA ASP A 418 6.51 21.06 29.91
C ASP A 418 6.62 22.39 29.16
N ASP A 419 7.81 22.73 28.63
CA ASP A 419 7.99 23.88 27.73
C ASP A 419 7.18 23.74 26.41
N VAL A 420 6.82 22.52 26.03
CA VAL A 420 6.13 22.19 24.79
C VAL A 420 4.69 21.72 25.03
N VAL A 421 4.48 20.90 26.05
CA VAL A 421 3.18 20.31 26.41
C VAL A 421 3.16 19.98 27.90
N ASP A 422 2.07 20.29 28.59
CA ASP A 422 1.86 19.90 29.98
C ASP A 422 1.90 18.37 30.12
N THR A 423 2.92 17.87 30.81
CA THR A 423 3.15 16.44 31.01
C THR A 423 1.99 15.76 31.72
N SER A 424 1.23 16.49 32.56
CA SER A 424 0.07 15.96 33.29
C SER A 424 -1.10 15.60 32.36
N LEU A 425 -1.22 16.23 31.19
CA LEU A 425 -2.26 15.98 30.20
C LEU A 425 -1.95 14.78 29.30
N ILE A 426 -0.67 14.43 29.12
CA ILE A 426 -0.25 13.41 28.17
C ILE A 426 -0.94 12.06 28.43
N PRO A 427 -1.05 11.53 29.67
CA PRO A 427 -1.70 10.24 29.92
C PRO A 427 -3.18 10.20 29.53
N GLU A 428 -3.88 11.34 29.62
CA GLU A 428 -5.30 11.45 29.24
C GLU A 428 -5.50 11.44 27.72
N TYR A 429 -4.60 12.09 26.98
CA TYR A 429 -4.70 12.26 25.52
C TYR A 429 -3.90 11.22 24.73
N TYR A 430 -3.08 10.41 25.41
CA TYR A 430 -2.28 9.39 24.73
C TYR A 430 -3.15 8.26 24.17
N ASN A 431 -3.07 8.10 22.84
CA ASN A 431 -3.69 6.98 22.14
C ASN A 431 -2.60 6.24 21.34
N PRO A 432 -2.31 4.94 21.63
CA PRO A 432 -1.22 4.21 20.98
C PRO A 432 -1.31 4.12 19.46
N VAL A 433 -2.51 4.31 18.89
CA VAL A 433 -2.75 4.12 17.45
C VAL A 433 -3.05 5.41 16.69
N ILE A 434 -3.17 6.56 17.38
CA ILE A 434 -3.45 7.88 16.77
C ILE A 434 -2.61 8.94 17.48
N SER A 435 -1.73 9.60 16.75
CA SER A 435 -0.86 10.67 17.30
C SER A 435 -1.51 12.05 17.31
N ASP A 436 -2.63 12.26 16.61
CA ASP A 436 -3.25 13.57 16.44
C ASP A 436 -3.60 14.28 17.76
N PRO A 437 -4.11 13.60 18.82
CA PRO A 437 -4.36 14.28 20.09
C PRO A 437 -3.09 14.87 20.72
N ILE A 438 -1.98 14.14 20.74
CA ILE A 438 -0.71 14.63 21.26
C ILE A 438 -0.12 15.74 20.38
N LYS A 439 -0.19 15.59 19.05
CA LYS A 439 0.23 16.65 18.12
C LYS A 439 -0.57 17.94 18.32
N ALA A 440 -1.88 17.83 18.57
CA ALA A 440 -2.73 18.98 18.83
C ALA A 440 -2.30 19.71 20.12
N LEU A 441 -2.05 19.00 21.20
CA LEU A 441 -1.55 19.58 22.45
C LEU A 441 -0.25 20.39 22.21
N VAL A 442 0.71 19.80 21.47
CA VAL A 442 1.98 20.47 21.13
C VAL A 442 1.75 21.69 20.22
N SER A 443 0.87 21.58 19.22
CA SER A 443 0.62 22.66 18.25
C SER A 443 -0.06 23.88 18.87
N TYR A 444 -0.97 23.66 19.81
CA TYR A 444 -1.69 24.75 20.48
C TYR A 444 -0.85 25.48 21.55
N ASN A 445 0.18 24.82 22.10
CA ASN A 445 0.97 25.42 23.16
C ASN A 445 2.25 26.10 22.62
N HIS A 446 3.30 25.35 22.38
CA HIS A 446 4.61 25.95 22.10
C HIS A 446 5.45 25.14 21.07
N ALA A 447 4.86 24.75 19.97
CA ALA A 447 5.60 24.06 18.89
C ALA A 447 6.88 24.80 18.45
N ASP A 448 6.88 26.13 18.57
CA ASP A 448 8.04 26.98 18.25
C ASP A 448 9.25 26.71 19.15
N ALA A 449 9.07 26.22 20.40
CA ALA A 449 10.18 25.87 21.28
C ALA A 449 11.08 24.79 20.65
N ILE A 450 10.47 23.79 19.99
CA ILE A 450 11.20 22.74 19.28
C ILE A 450 12.02 23.32 18.13
N LEU A 451 11.43 24.28 17.37
CA LEU A 451 12.11 24.91 16.24
C LEU A 451 13.24 25.86 16.67
N ARG A 452 13.12 26.50 17.84
CA ARG A 452 14.18 27.36 18.39
C ARG A 452 15.40 26.56 18.86
N ASN A 453 15.21 25.37 19.41
CA ASN A 453 16.27 24.53 19.95
C ASN A 453 16.16 23.05 19.53
N PRO A 454 16.20 22.73 18.23
CA PRO A 454 15.93 21.38 17.74
C PRO A 454 16.92 20.34 18.29
N SER A 455 18.17 20.73 18.53
CA SER A 455 19.19 19.83 19.09
C SER A 455 18.87 19.38 20.52
N LYS A 456 18.30 20.24 21.36
CA LYS A 456 17.91 19.86 22.74
C LYS A 456 16.80 18.81 22.71
N TYR A 457 15.75 19.05 21.92
CA TYR A 457 14.63 18.09 21.83
C TYR A 457 15.03 16.78 21.14
N PHE A 458 15.92 16.82 20.15
CA PHE A 458 16.48 15.62 19.56
C PHE A 458 17.31 14.82 20.58
N THR A 459 18.13 15.51 21.39
CA THR A 459 18.89 14.87 22.47
C THR A 459 17.98 14.26 23.53
N LEU A 460 16.92 14.98 23.94
CA LEU A 460 15.90 14.48 24.86
C LEU A 460 15.27 13.18 24.32
N TRP A 461 14.85 13.18 23.05
CA TRP A 461 14.26 12.02 22.40
C TRP A 461 15.21 10.81 22.40
N ILE A 462 16.51 11.01 22.09
CA ILE A 462 17.52 9.94 22.14
C ILE A 462 17.74 9.45 23.56
N GLN A 463 17.87 10.34 24.54
CA GLN A 463 18.10 9.97 25.96
C GLN A 463 16.96 9.11 26.49
N LEU A 464 15.72 9.51 26.25
CA LEU A 464 14.53 8.74 26.64
C LEU A 464 14.47 7.38 25.92
N GLY A 465 14.84 7.34 24.62
CA GLY A 465 14.91 6.09 23.88
C GLY A 465 15.96 5.10 24.39
N ILE A 466 17.10 5.60 24.85
CA ILE A 466 18.15 4.78 25.49
C ILE A 466 17.71 4.30 26.86
N SER A 467 17.03 5.16 27.66
CA SER A 467 16.57 4.83 29.01
C SER A 467 15.38 3.86 28.99
N TYR A 468 14.47 4.03 28.01
CA TYR A 468 13.20 3.27 27.94
C TYR A 468 12.98 2.65 26.55
N PRO A 469 13.91 1.79 26.04
CA PRO A 469 13.85 1.27 24.69
C PRO A 469 12.62 0.39 24.44
N GLY A 470 12.09 -0.26 25.48
CA GLY A 470 10.86 -1.06 25.39
C GLY A 470 9.63 -0.22 25.06
N ASP A 471 9.47 0.93 25.74
CA ASP A 471 8.34 1.85 25.53
C ASP A 471 8.42 2.49 24.13
N TYR A 472 9.63 2.86 23.69
CA TYR A 472 9.87 3.38 22.33
C TYR A 472 9.54 2.37 21.23
N LEU A 473 9.96 1.12 21.43
CA LEU A 473 9.66 0.05 20.47
C LEU A 473 8.16 -0.25 20.45
N GLN A 474 7.51 -0.28 21.62
CA GLN A 474 6.08 -0.53 21.74
C GLN A 474 5.28 0.57 21.03
N ALA A 475 5.57 1.85 21.29
CA ALA A 475 4.92 2.98 20.66
C ALA A 475 5.09 2.94 19.13
N PHE A 476 6.30 2.63 18.64
CA PHE A 476 6.58 2.48 17.22
C PHE A 476 5.77 1.34 16.59
N ILE A 477 5.73 0.16 17.23
CA ILE A 477 4.96 -0.98 16.75
C ILE A 477 3.47 -0.65 16.70
N ASP A 478 2.93 -0.09 17.78
CA ASP A 478 1.50 0.22 17.86
C ASP A 478 1.07 1.24 16.82
N GLN A 479 1.92 2.25 16.57
CA GLN A 479 1.66 3.29 15.58
C GLN A 479 1.86 2.82 14.13
N THR A 480 2.64 1.76 13.88
CA THR A 480 3.03 1.41 12.50
C THR A 480 2.66 0.00 12.05
N LYS A 481 2.34 -0.92 12.99
CA LYS A 481 2.15 -2.36 12.67
C LYS A 481 1.15 -2.62 11.55
N GLY A 482 0.12 -1.80 11.41
CA GLY A 482 -0.89 -1.97 10.36
C GLY A 482 -0.37 -1.81 8.93
N TYR A 483 0.79 -1.17 8.74
CA TYR A 483 1.38 -0.98 7.41
C TYR A 483 2.27 -2.14 6.96
N TRP A 484 2.76 -2.95 7.88
CA TRP A 484 3.70 -4.03 7.56
C TRP A 484 3.27 -5.41 8.09
N PHE A 485 2.29 -5.48 8.98
CA PHE A 485 1.72 -6.73 9.46
C PHE A 485 0.35 -6.97 8.82
N PRO A 486 0.08 -8.18 8.26
CA PRO A 486 -1.20 -8.51 7.64
C PRO A 486 -2.33 -8.61 8.66
N ALA A 487 -2.96 -7.49 8.95
CA ALA A 487 -4.17 -7.39 9.76
C ALA A 487 -5.17 -6.46 9.06
N PRO A 488 -6.49 -6.59 9.32
CA PRO A 488 -7.46 -5.65 8.81
C PRO A 488 -7.13 -4.21 9.22
N ALA A 489 -7.29 -3.27 8.31
CA ALA A 489 -7.07 -1.86 8.61
C ALA A 489 -8.03 -1.35 9.68
N ALA A 490 -7.54 -0.52 10.60
CA ALA A 490 -8.34 0.09 11.67
C ALA A 490 -9.28 1.16 11.11
N LEU A 491 -8.76 2.04 10.24
CA LEU A 491 -9.56 3.00 9.49
C LEU A 491 -9.70 2.54 8.04
N ARG A 492 -10.94 2.31 7.61
CA ARG A 492 -11.24 1.74 6.29
C ARG A 492 -11.82 2.78 5.34
N THR A 493 -12.98 3.30 5.68
CA THR A 493 -13.76 4.25 4.87
C THR A 493 -14.55 5.19 5.78
N ASN A 494 -14.97 6.32 5.22
CA ASN A 494 -15.86 7.27 5.88
C ASN A 494 -17.16 7.37 5.09
N GLU A 495 -18.19 7.93 5.71
CA GLU A 495 -19.50 8.15 5.11
C GLU A 495 -19.95 9.59 5.33
N GLY A 496 -20.65 10.13 4.32
CA GLY A 496 -21.31 11.42 4.36
C GLY A 496 -20.40 12.61 4.56
N ILE A 497 -20.91 13.60 5.24
CA ILE A 497 -20.21 14.85 5.55
C ILE A 497 -19.99 14.91 7.06
N SER A 498 -18.73 15.04 7.48
CA SER A 498 -18.38 15.17 8.89
C SER A 498 -19.03 16.41 9.52
N PRO A 499 -19.29 16.41 10.85
CA PRO A 499 -19.80 17.58 11.56
C PRO A 499 -18.95 18.83 11.25
N ASN A 500 -19.62 19.95 10.98
CA ASN A 500 -18.96 21.19 10.59
C ASN A 500 -19.79 22.43 10.97
N GLU A 501 -19.11 23.58 11.12
CA GLU A 501 -19.72 24.86 11.46
C GLU A 501 -20.10 25.72 10.24
N ILE A 502 -19.76 25.25 9.02
CA ILE A 502 -19.96 26.00 7.77
C ILE A 502 -21.27 25.65 7.05
N GLY A 503 -22.14 24.87 7.70
CA GLY A 503 -23.48 24.56 7.22
C GLY A 503 -23.53 23.50 6.10
N LEU A 504 -22.47 22.74 5.86
CA LEU A 504 -22.50 21.62 4.93
C LEU A 504 -23.32 20.48 5.52
N SER A 505 -24.25 19.94 4.76
CA SER A 505 -25.09 18.83 5.17
C SER A 505 -25.17 17.74 4.12
N TRP A 506 -25.32 16.50 4.57
CA TRP A 506 -25.51 15.36 3.68
C TRP A 506 -26.98 15.26 3.25
N PRO A 507 -27.30 15.49 1.96
CA PRO A 507 -28.69 15.61 1.52
C PRO A 507 -29.42 14.26 1.34
N HIS A 508 -28.70 13.10 1.42
CA HIS A 508 -29.28 11.75 1.27
C HIS A 508 -30.16 11.59 0.01
N LEU A 509 -29.56 11.65 -1.18
CA LEU A 509 -30.29 11.45 -2.44
C LEU A 509 -30.97 10.08 -2.51
N LEU A 510 -30.28 9.01 -2.12
CA LEU A 510 -30.87 7.69 -1.95
C LEU A 510 -31.41 7.58 -0.52
N ARG A 511 -32.73 7.77 -0.38
CA ARG A 511 -33.44 7.72 0.90
C ARG A 511 -33.92 6.32 1.22
N GLY A 512 -34.16 6.07 2.51
CA GLY A 512 -34.73 4.82 3.01
C GLY A 512 -33.69 3.84 3.54
N GLN A 513 -34.18 2.73 4.10
CA GLN A 513 -33.31 1.74 4.76
C GLN A 513 -32.53 0.85 3.79
N PHE A 514 -32.98 0.73 2.54
CA PHE A 514 -32.39 -0.19 1.57
C PHE A 514 -30.91 0.17 1.19
N PRO A 515 -30.60 1.43 0.79
CA PRO A 515 -29.21 1.81 0.52
C PRO A 515 -28.30 1.67 1.75
N VAL A 516 -28.79 2.03 2.94
CA VAL A 516 -28.05 1.90 4.20
C VAL A 516 -27.70 0.44 4.48
N LYS A 517 -28.69 -0.47 4.38
CA LYS A 517 -28.43 -1.91 4.58
C LYS A 517 -27.45 -2.49 3.57
N ILE A 518 -27.51 -2.07 2.30
CA ILE A 518 -26.53 -2.49 1.29
C ILE A 518 -25.12 -2.02 1.69
N SER A 519 -24.95 -0.75 2.05
CA SER A 519 -23.66 -0.21 2.52
C SER A 519 -23.14 -1.01 3.72
N GLU A 520 -23.97 -1.21 4.74
CA GLU A 520 -23.61 -1.98 5.93
C GLU A 520 -23.18 -3.42 5.61
N ILE A 521 -23.92 -4.13 4.77
CA ILE A 521 -23.58 -5.50 4.36
C ILE A 521 -22.23 -5.51 3.65
N LEU A 522 -22.03 -4.64 2.65
CA LEU A 522 -20.81 -4.59 1.86
C LEU A 522 -19.58 -4.23 2.70
N LEU A 523 -19.72 -3.34 3.70
CA LEU A 523 -18.65 -2.93 4.59
C LEU A 523 -18.36 -3.96 5.71
N LYS A 524 -19.35 -4.81 6.06
CA LYS A 524 -19.16 -5.92 7.02
C LYS A 524 -18.60 -7.20 6.38
N LEU A 525 -18.70 -7.37 5.04
CA LEU A 525 -18.19 -8.55 4.35
C LEU A 525 -16.72 -8.87 4.69
N PRO A 526 -15.80 -7.90 4.83
CA PRO A 526 -14.40 -8.17 5.19
C PRO A 526 -14.23 -8.88 6.53
N ASP A 527 -15.13 -8.65 7.48
CA ASP A 527 -15.09 -9.24 8.81
C ASP A 527 -15.76 -10.64 8.84
N MET A 528 -16.62 -10.91 7.86
CA MET A 528 -17.35 -12.18 7.74
C MET A 528 -16.63 -13.21 6.86
N LEU A 529 -15.89 -12.74 5.84
CA LEU A 529 -15.24 -13.58 4.83
C LEU A 529 -13.71 -13.46 4.92
N PRO A 530 -13.02 -14.44 5.53
CA PRO A 530 -11.57 -14.34 5.81
C PRO A 530 -10.71 -14.04 4.58
N VAL A 531 -10.96 -14.70 3.45
CA VAL A 531 -10.22 -14.47 2.21
C VAL A 531 -10.48 -13.08 1.63
N TYR A 532 -11.73 -12.61 1.73
CA TYR A 532 -12.12 -11.28 1.29
C TYR A 532 -11.56 -10.18 2.22
N GLY A 533 -11.46 -10.46 3.52
CA GLY A 533 -10.86 -9.57 4.51
C GLY A 533 -9.39 -9.23 4.22
N ILE A 534 -8.65 -10.11 3.54
CA ILE A 534 -7.26 -9.85 3.13
C ILE A 534 -7.17 -8.62 2.20
N LEU A 535 -8.18 -8.37 1.37
CA LEU A 535 -8.22 -7.19 0.49
C LEU A 535 -8.28 -5.86 1.27
N TRP A 536 -8.61 -5.90 2.55
CA TRP A 536 -8.69 -4.74 3.44
C TRP A 536 -7.48 -4.63 4.38
N SER A 537 -6.42 -5.41 4.10
CA SER A 537 -5.20 -5.44 4.88
C SER A 537 -4.05 -4.75 4.15
N ILE A 538 -3.59 -3.62 4.67
CA ILE A 538 -2.45 -2.87 4.10
C ILE A 538 -1.19 -3.74 4.11
N GLY A 539 -0.92 -4.42 5.23
CA GLY A 539 0.25 -5.29 5.36
C GLY A 539 0.26 -6.43 4.33
N ALA A 540 -0.92 -6.94 3.91
CA ALA A 540 -0.99 -7.95 2.86
C ALA A 540 -0.50 -7.41 1.51
N TYR A 541 -0.85 -6.16 1.15
CA TYR A 541 -0.33 -5.52 -0.07
C TYR A 541 1.17 -5.23 0.02
N PHE A 542 1.66 -4.82 1.20
CA PHE A 542 3.10 -4.65 1.40
C PHE A 542 3.86 -5.96 1.19
N TRP A 543 3.37 -7.08 1.76
CA TRP A 543 3.96 -8.40 1.54
C TRP A 543 3.82 -8.87 0.09
N ALA A 544 2.74 -8.53 -0.59
CA ALA A 544 2.61 -8.78 -2.03
C ALA A 544 3.66 -8.01 -2.84
N VAL A 545 3.93 -6.75 -2.51
CA VAL A 545 5.03 -5.96 -3.13
C VAL A 545 6.38 -6.65 -2.93
N LEU A 546 6.73 -7.07 -1.71
CA LEU A 546 7.98 -7.77 -1.43
C LEU A 546 8.08 -9.11 -2.15
N TYR A 547 7.00 -9.88 -2.14
CA TYR A 547 6.92 -11.19 -2.78
C TYR A 547 7.09 -11.08 -4.31
N PHE A 548 6.35 -10.19 -4.97
CA PHE A 548 6.43 -10.02 -6.42
C PHE A 548 7.70 -9.32 -6.87
N ALA A 549 8.30 -8.45 -6.04
CA ALA A 549 9.65 -7.93 -6.26
C ALA A 549 10.71 -9.04 -6.20
N ALA A 550 10.61 -9.95 -5.22
CA ALA A 550 11.49 -11.11 -5.11
C ALA A 550 11.31 -12.07 -6.30
N TYR A 551 10.07 -12.32 -6.71
CA TYR A 551 9.77 -13.12 -7.90
C TYR A 551 10.34 -12.47 -9.18
N GLN A 552 10.17 -11.14 -9.34
CA GLN A 552 10.74 -10.37 -10.45
C GLN A 552 12.29 -10.43 -10.46
N PHE A 553 12.92 -10.42 -9.29
CA PHE A 553 14.38 -10.57 -9.16
C PHE A 553 14.85 -11.96 -9.61
N LEU A 554 14.11 -13.02 -9.27
CA LEU A 554 14.46 -14.40 -9.59
C LEU A 554 14.21 -14.77 -11.05
N TYR A 555 13.05 -14.41 -11.56
CA TYR A 555 12.54 -14.90 -12.85
C TYR A 555 12.38 -13.82 -13.91
N GLY A 556 12.34 -12.54 -13.52
CA GLY A 556 12.16 -11.42 -14.43
C GLY A 556 13.45 -10.69 -14.79
N GLN A 557 13.31 -9.60 -15.54
CA GLN A 557 14.41 -8.69 -15.83
C GLN A 557 14.59 -7.71 -14.67
N ARG A 558 15.80 -7.61 -14.12
CA ARG A 558 16.12 -6.79 -12.93
C ARG A 558 15.78 -5.31 -13.08
N ARG A 559 15.80 -4.76 -14.31
CA ARG A 559 15.47 -3.34 -14.54
C ARG A 559 14.04 -2.99 -14.15
N PHE A 560 13.10 -3.95 -14.19
CA PHE A 560 11.71 -3.74 -13.77
C PHE A 560 11.53 -3.72 -12.25
N LEU A 561 12.55 -4.05 -11.45
CA LEU A 561 12.50 -3.91 -9.99
C LEU A 561 12.24 -2.47 -9.55
N VAL A 562 12.65 -1.49 -10.36
CA VAL A 562 12.41 -0.07 -10.09
C VAL A 562 10.92 0.26 -9.91
N LEU A 563 10.02 -0.51 -10.53
CA LEU A 563 8.57 -0.31 -10.43
C LEU A 563 8.00 -0.68 -9.05
N PHE A 564 8.76 -1.39 -8.22
CA PHE A 564 8.38 -1.72 -6.83
C PHE A 564 8.91 -0.70 -5.82
N VAL A 565 9.92 0.09 -6.20
CA VAL A 565 10.60 1.03 -5.29
C VAL A 565 9.66 2.11 -4.72
N PRO A 566 8.77 2.75 -5.50
CA PRO A 566 7.86 3.76 -4.95
C PRO A 566 6.93 3.22 -3.85
N PHE A 567 6.52 1.95 -3.93
CA PHE A 567 5.69 1.32 -2.90
C PHE A 567 6.48 1.10 -1.59
N ILE A 568 7.73 0.68 -1.70
CA ILE A 568 8.64 0.59 -0.53
C ILE A 568 8.84 1.98 0.06
N GLY A 569 9.09 3.00 -0.77
CA GLY A 569 9.18 4.40 -0.35
C GLY A 569 7.93 4.90 0.35
N THR A 570 6.74 4.52 -0.13
CA THR A 570 5.46 4.87 0.52
C THR A 570 5.40 4.29 1.93
N VAL A 571 5.70 3.01 2.11
CA VAL A 571 5.69 2.40 3.46
C VAL A 571 6.76 3.03 4.34
N LEU A 572 7.98 3.27 3.84
CA LEU A 572 9.03 3.93 4.62
C LEU A 572 8.62 5.32 5.10
N THR A 573 7.94 6.13 4.27
CA THR A 573 7.45 7.44 4.72
C THR A 573 6.38 7.33 5.80
N LEU A 574 5.54 6.28 5.76
CA LEU A 574 4.54 6.01 6.80
C LEU A 574 5.19 5.54 8.11
N LEU A 575 6.25 4.73 8.04
CA LEU A 575 7.01 4.32 9.23
C LEU A 575 7.72 5.50 9.92
N LEU A 576 7.98 6.58 9.20
CA LEU A 576 8.66 7.77 9.76
C LEU A 576 7.68 8.77 10.38
N ALA A 577 6.47 8.95 9.82
CA ALA A 577 5.60 10.05 10.19
C ALA A 577 4.09 9.75 9.98
N THR A 578 3.63 8.51 10.22
CA THR A 578 2.18 8.28 10.13
C THR A 578 1.44 8.83 11.33
N PRO A 579 0.33 9.58 11.14
CA PRO A 579 -0.50 10.03 12.26
C PRO A 579 -1.42 8.93 12.80
N VAL A 580 -1.77 7.93 12.00
CA VAL A 580 -2.69 6.84 12.34
C VAL A 580 -2.07 5.49 12.03
N ALA A 581 -2.22 4.52 12.92
CA ALA A 581 -1.56 3.22 12.85
C ALA A 581 -1.95 2.36 11.65
N SER A 582 -3.14 2.54 11.09
CA SER A 582 -3.65 1.67 10.02
C SER A 582 -4.82 2.32 9.30
N ASP A 583 -4.54 3.28 8.40
CA ASP A 583 -5.53 3.93 7.55
C ASP A 583 -5.31 3.50 6.09
N LEU A 584 -6.34 2.90 5.46
CA LEU A 584 -6.29 2.43 4.07
C LEU A 584 -5.92 3.53 3.09
N ARG A 585 -6.36 4.78 3.33
CA ARG A 585 -6.09 5.91 2.44
C ARG A 585 -4.60 6.19 2.27
N TYR A 586 -3.81 6.05 3.35
CA TYR A 586 -2.37 6.36 3.29
C TYR A 586 -1.57 5.37 2.48
N ALA A 587 -2.03 4.11 2.42
CA ALA A 587 -1.42 3.05 1.65
C ALA A 587 -2.16 2.78 0.31
N TYR A 588 -3.11 3.63 -0.06
CA TYR A 588 -3.91 3.44 -1.27
C TYR A 588 -3.09 3.32 -2.55
N PRO A 589 -1.90 3.97 -2.71
CA PRO A 589 -1.03 3.70 -3.87
C PRO A 589 -0.64 2.23 -4.06
N LEU A 590 -0.38 1.51 -2.96
CA LEU A 590 -0.05 0.08 -3.00
C LEU A 590 -1.27 -0.73 -3.41
N ILE A 591 -2.42 -0.40 -2.83
CA ILE A 591 -3.69 -1.11 -3.04
C ILE A 591 -4.15 -0.93 -4.48
N LEU A 592 -4.23 0.31 -4.95
CA LEU A 592 -4.67 0.66 -6.29
C LEU A 592 -3.80 -0.01 -7.37
N ALA A 593 -2.49 -0.06 -7.14
CA ALA A 593 -1.54 -0.62 -8.10
C ALA A 593 -1.39 -2.14 -8.02
N ALA A 594 -2.09 -2.84 -7.12
CA ALA A 594 -1.95 -4.29 -6.95
C ALA A 594 -2.15 -5.09 -8.26
N PRO A 595 -3.20 -4.83 -9.06
CA PRO A 595 -3.36 -5.53 -10.33
C PRO A 595 -2.19 -5.32 -11.30
N PHE A 596 -1.54 -4.15 -11.26
CA PHE A 596 -0.41 -3.83 -12.10
C PHE A 596 0.85 -4.59 -11.66
N PHE A 597 1.30 -4.44 -10.41
CA PHE A 597 2.57 -5.04 -10.00
C PHE A 597 2.52 -6.57 -9.88
N ILE A 598 1.36 -7.15 -9.59
CA ILE A 598 1.16 -8.61 -9.58
C ILE A 598 1.29 -9.17 -11.00
N ALA A 599 0.82 -8.45 -12.03
CA ALA A 599 0.92 -8.88 -13.42
C ALA A 599 2.33 -8.77 -14.01
N LEU A 600 3.17 -7.84 -13.51
CA LEU A 600 4.49 -7.52 -14.09
C LEU A 600 5.36 -8.74 -14.38
N PRO A 601 5.54 -9.70 -13.47
CA PRO A 601 6.39 -10.85 -13.72
C PRO A 601 5.93 -11.75 -14.86
N TYR A 602 4.64 -11.71 -15.20
CA TYR A 602 4.05 -12.53 -16.26
C TYR A 602 4.07 -11.85 -17.64
N CYS A 603 4.24 -10.53 -17.63
CA CYS A 603 4.20 -9.74 -18.86
C CYS A 603 5.53 -9.73 -19.62
N HIS A 604 6.66 -10.07 -18.97
CA HIS A 604 8.01 -10.05 -19.56
C HIS A 604 8.83 -11.29 -19.25
N LEU A 605 8.91 -12.19 -20.22
CA LEU A 605 9.80 -13.35 -20.18
C LEU A 605 11.23 -12.99 -20.59
N GLN A 606 12.20 -13.47 -19.81
CA GLN A 606 13.61 -13.45 -20.22
C GLN A 606 13.85 -14.52 -21.28
N THR A 607 13.97 -14.13 -22.53
CA THR A 607 14.51 -14.98 -23.59
C THR A 607 16.04 -15.22 -23.47
N SER A 608 16.75 -14.47 -22.61
CA SER A 608 18.21 -14.46 -22.57
C SER A 608 18.88 -15.42 -21.57
N ARG A 609 18.14 -16.13 -20.71
CA ARG A 609 18.73 -17.10 -19.77
C ARG A 609 18.62 -18.56 -20.19
N LEU A 610 17.89 -18.87 -21.25
CA LEU A 610 17.82 -20.24 -21.81
C LEU A 610 18.92 -20.50 -22.87
N GLN A 611 19.78 -19.53 -23.18
CA GLN A 611 20.87 -19.65 -24.16
C GLN A 611 22.28 -19.52 -23.56
N LYS A 612 22.45 -19.65 -22.23
CA LYS A 612 23.77 -19.80 -21.61
C LYS A 612 23.84 -20.99 -20.68
#